data_2ee4cd56a07f71ee967246c593251e38
#
_entry.id   2ee4cd56a07f71ee967246c593251e38
#
_cell.length_a   1.000
_cell.length_b   1.000
_cell.length_c   1.000
_cell.angle_alpha   90.00
_cell.angle_beta   90.00
_cell.angle_gamma   90.00
#
_symmetry.space_group_name_H-M   'P 1'
#
loop_
_entity.id
_entity.type
_entity.pdbx_description
1 polymer ?
#
loop_
_entity_poly.entity_id
_entity_poly.type
_entity_poly.pdbx_seq_one_letter_code
_entity_poly.pdbx_strand_id
1 'polypeptide(L)'
;QAEHDARVRKAASMVELDDFLHRKPSELSGGQRQRVALARAIVRQPSVFLMDEPLSNLDAKLRVSTRAQIKNLSHELKVTTIYVTHDQIEAMTLADRVVVMRKGLIQQLGTPTEIYDRPANTFVASFIGNPAMNLMQGHLKGGRFEGDHVSIGGLKGPDGPVTLGFRAEDASVAAAGEITAPVYTMELLGDATMVT
;
A
#
# COMPACT_ATOMS: atom_id res chain seq x y z
N GLN A 1 32.67 -10.05 23.98
CA GLN A 1 32.68 -8.64 23.54
C GLN A 1 32.89 -8.57 22.02
N ALA A 2 33.92 -9.24 21.47
CA ALA A 2 34.21 -9.24 20.03
C ALA A 2 33.01 -9.74 19.16
N GLU A 3 32.30 -10.78 19.59
CA GLU A 3 31.11 -11.27 18.87
C GLU A 3 29.95 -10.26 18.92
N HIS A 4 29.75 -9.61 20.06
CA HIS A 4 28.76 -8.56 20.20
C HIS A 4 29.03 -7.38 19.26
N ASP A 5 30.30 -6.93 19.22
CA ASP A 5 30.74 -5.81 18.38
C ASP A 5 30.57 -6.15 16.88
N ALA A 6 30.85 -7.38 16.50
CA ALA A 6 30.65 -7.86 15.12
C ALA A 6 29.16 -7.86 14.71
N ARG A 7 28.27 -8.31 15.59
CA ARG A 7 26.81 -8.26 15.36
C ARG A 7 26.29 -6.84 15.24
N VAL A 8 26.75 -5.93 16.10
CA VAL A 8 26.37 -4.51 16.05
C VAL A 8 26.80 -3.88 14.74
N ARG A 9 28.08 -4.08 14.33
CA ARG A 9 28.59 -3.55 13.05
C ARG A 9 27.79 -4.09 11.86
N LYS A 10 27.54 -5.42 11.82
CA LYS A 10 26.73 -6.02 10.77
C LYS A 10 25.34 -5.39 10.69
N ALA A 11 24.65 -5.23 11.82
CA ALA A 11 23.31 -4.63 11.84
C ALA A 11 23.35 -3.14 11.45
N ALA A 12 24.37 -2.41 11.85
CA ALA A 12 24.56 -1.00 11.47
C ALA A 12 24.77 -0.85 9.96
N SER A 13 25.62 -1.69 9.36
CA SER A 13 25.88 -1.71 7.92
C SER A 13 24.62 -2.01 7.11
N MET A 14 23.78 -2.96 7.55
CA MET A 14 22.51 -3.30 6.87
C MET A 14 21.52 -2.12 6.80
N VAL A 15 21.67 -1.11 7.64
CA VAL A 15 20.82 0.09 7.69
C VAL A 15 21.60 1.39 7.48
N GLU A 16 22.78 1.31 6.90
CA GLU A 16 23.64 2.46 6.56
C GLU A 16 23.92 3.39 7.76
N LEU A 17 24.33 2.82 8.88
CA LEU A 17 24.66 3.55 10.10
C LEU A 17 26.13 3.44 10.51
N ASP A 18 27.02 2.93 9.65
CA ASP A 18 28.43 2.70 9.98
C ASP A 18 29.12 3.96 10.50
N ASP A 19 28.92 5.10 9.84
CA ASP A 19 29.51 6.38 10.18
C ASP A 19 28.92 7.01 11.46
N PHE A 20 27.85 6.46 11.99
CA PHE A 20 27.09 7.03 13.11
C PHE A 20 27.22 6.22 14.41
N LEU A 21 27.97 5.13 14.41
CA LEU A 21 28.10 4.21 15.55
C LEU A 21 28.60 4.89 16.85
N HIS A 22 29.32 5.98 16.72
CA HIS A 22 29.91 6.72 17.85
C HIS A 22 29.07 7.92 18.30
N ARG A 23 27.96 8.23 17.58
CA ARG A 23 27.11 9.37 17.91
C ARG A 23 26.10 9.03 19.00
N LYS A 24 25.79 10.03 19.80
CA LYS A 24 24.70 9.95 20.78
C LYS A 24 23.34 10.10 20.07
N PRO A 25 22.25 9.54 20.61
CA PRO A 25 20.91 9.65 20.02
C PRO A 25 20.46 11.10 19.76
N SER A 26 20.89 12.05 20.58
CA SER A 26 20.60 13.49 20.41
C SER A 26 21.27 14.12 19.20
N GLU A 27 22.33 13.50 18.69
CA GLU A 27 23.11 13.97 17.53
C GLU A 27 22.63 13.36 16.21
N LEU A 28 21.57 12.55 16.25
CA LEU A 28 21.00 11.85 15.12
C LEU A 28 19.74 12.55 14.60
N SER A 29 19.58 12.57 13.28
CA SER A 29 18.34 12.99 12.64
C SER A 29 17.17 12.02 12.95
N GLY A 30 15.93 12.43 12.68
CA GLY A 30 14.76 11.57 12.86
C GLY A 30 14.89 10.23 12.13
N GLY A 31 15.29 10.24 10.87
CA GLY A 31 15.49 9.01 10.08
C GLY A 31 16.67 8.17 10.57
N GLN A 32 17.75 8.79 11.04
CA GLN A 32 18.86 8.04 11.65
C GLN A 32 18.43 7.36 12.94
N ARG A 33 17.65 8.02 13.80
CA ARG A 33 17.09 7.39 15.01
C ARG A 33 16.19 6.20 14.67
N GLN A 34 15.40 6.31 13.62
CA GLN A 34 14.54 5.20 13.17
C GLN A 34 15.35 4.03 12.66
N ARG A 35 16.40 4.28 11.86
CA ARG A 35 17.34 3.23 11.44
C ARG A 35 18.07 2.58 12.62
N VAL A 36 18.40 3.35 13.68
CA VAL A 36 18.92 2.78 14.92
C VAL A 36 17.92 1.85 15.60
N ALA A 37 16.62 2.22 15.64
CA ALA A 37 15.59 1.32 16.17
C ALA A 37 15.51 0.01 15.38
N LEU A 38 15.59 0.08 14.06
CA LEU A 38 15.62 -1.08 13.18
C LEU A 38 16.89 -1.94 13.41
N ALA A 39 18.08 -1.32 13.48
CA ALA A 39 19.34 -2.02 13.79
C ALA A 39 19.28 -2.76 15.14
N ARG A 40 18.68 -2.14 16.17
CA ARG A 40 18.47 -2.77 17.48
C ARG A 40 17.57 -3.99 17.42
N ALA A 41 16.56 -4.00 16.55
CA ALA A 41 15.73 -5.17 16.33
C ALA A 41 16.51 -6.28 15.63
N ILE A 42 17.30 -5.95 14.60
CA ILE A 42 18.11 -6.89 13.81
C ILE A 42 19.17 -7.59 14.68
N VAL A 43 19.89 -6.84 15.51
CA VAL A 43 20.95 -7.39 16.38
C VAL A 43 20.45 -8.54 17.26
N ARG A 44 19.17 -8.52 17.63
CA ARG A 44 18.54 -9.57 18.46
C ARG A 44 18.32 -10.87 17.73
N GLN A 45 18.40 -10.89 16.39
CA GLN A 45 18.11 -12.05 15.54
C GLN A 45 16.77 -12.72 15.89
N PRO A 46 15.66 -12.00 15.85
CA PRO A 46 14.36 -12.52 16.27
C PRO A 46 13.84 -13.55 15.26
N SER A 47 12.96 -14.45 15.73
CA SER A 47 12.23 -15.38 14.85
C SER A 47 11.09 -14.68 14.07
N VAL A 48 10.61 -13.54 14.57
CA VAL A 48 9.55 -12.71 13.96
C VAL A 48 9.84 -11.25 14.21
N PHE A 49 9.70 -10.41 13.19
CA PHE A 49 9.66 -8.97 13.33
C PHE A 49 8.22 -8.48 13.47
N LEU A 50 7.99 -7.61 14.43
CA LEU A 50 6.74 -6.86 14.58
C LEU A 50 7.06 -5.39 14.38
N MET A 51 6.52 -4.80 13.31
CA MET A 51 6.73 -3.40 12.96
C MET A 51 5.37 -2.70 12.94
N ASP A 52 5.20 -1.74 13.81
CA ASP A 52 3.99 -0.93 13.92
C ASP A 52 4.27 0.48 13.41
N GLU A 53 3.73 0.78 12.24
CA GLU A 53 3.87 2.05 11.50
C GLU A 53 5.32 2.60 11.46
N PRO A 54 6.32 1.79 11.05
CA PRO A 54 7.72 2.18 11.24
C PRO A 54 8.17 3.36 10.37
N LEU A 55 7.38 3.79 9.38
CA LEU A 55 7.72 4.89 8.47
C LEU A 55 6.82 6.14 8.63
N SER A 56 5.88 6.13 9.56
CA SER A 56 4.87 7.20 9.74
C SER A 56 5.47 8.59 10.00
N ASN A 57 6.60 8.65 10.69
CA ASN A 57 7.25 9.91 11.10
C ASN A 57 8.36 10.38 10.14
N LEU A 58 8.46 9.80 8.93
CA LEU A 58 9.47 10.17 7.95
C LEU A 58 8.89 11.09 6.87
N ASP A 59 9.73 12.01 6.38
CA ASP A 59 9.42 12.75 5.16
C ASP A 59 9.34 11.83 3.94
N ALA A 60 8.70 12.29 2.85
CA ALA A 60 8.40 11.49 1.68
C ALA A 60 9.66 10.86 1.04
N LYS A 61 10.76 11.62 0.92
CA LYS A 61 12.00 11.12 0.31
C LYS A 61 12.64 10.03 1.15
N LEU A 62 12.73 10.25 2.47
CA LEU A 62 13.31 9.29 3.40
C LEU A 62 12.44 8.04 3.54
N ARG A 63 11.10 8.19 3.46
CA ARG A 63 10.15 7.06 3.46
C ARG A 63 10.41 6.11 2.29
N VAL A 64 10.60 6.64 1.08
CA VAL A 64 10.89 5.81 -0.11
C VAL A 64 12.19 5.02 0.06
N SER A 65 13.28 5.67 0.48
CA SER A 65 14.58 4.99 0.67
C SER A 65 14.54 3.96 1.79
N THR A 66 13.92 4.29 2.93
CA THR A 66 13.82 3.36 4.07
C THR A 66 12.90 2.18 3.75
N ARG A 67 11.83 2.37 2.98
CA ARG A 67 10.98 1.27 2.50
C ARG A 67 11.78 0.26 1.68
N ALA A 68 12.61 0.74 0.73
CA ALA A 68 13.48 -0.13 -0.05
C ALA A 68 14.47 -0.90 0.85
N GLN A 69 15.05 -0.25 1.86
CA GLN A 69 15.94 -0.89 2.83
C GLN A 69 15.22 -1.98 3.65
N ILE A 70 13.99 -1.72 4.13
CA ILE A 70 13.19 -2.72 4.87
C ILE A 70 12.89 -3.92 3.99
N LYS A 71 12.53 -3.71 2.72
CA LYS A 71 12.26 -4.80 1.78
C LYS A 71 13.49 -5.68 1.57
N ASN A 72 14.64 -5.07 1.28
CA ASN A 72 15.90 -5.81 1.11
C ASN A 72 16.27 -6.57 2.38
N LEU A 73 16.14 -5.92 3.52
CA LEU A 73 16.44 -6.51 4.83
C LEU A 73 15.58 -7.76 5.11
N SER A 74 14.27 -7.70 4.84
CA SER A 74 13.38 -8.84 5.04
C SER A 74 13.78 -10.03 4.15
N HIS A 75 14.21 -9.77 2.92
CA HIS A 75 14.72 -10.80 2.01
C HIS A 75 16.07 -11.41 2.48
N GLU A 76 16.98 -10.58 2.98
CA GLU A 76 18.28 -11.05 3.48
C GLU A 76 18.16 -11.87 4.76
N LEU A 77 17.34 -11.41 5.69
CA LEU A 77 17.19 -12.06 6.99
C LEU A 77 16.30 -13.32 6.94
N LYS A 78 15.43 -13.44 5.94
CA LYS A 78 14.45 -14.53 5.79
C LYS A 78 13.61 -14.74 7.05
N VAL A 79 13.31 -13.67 7.76
CA VAL A 79 12.51 -13.68 9.00
C VAL A 79 11.10 -13.24 8.70
N THR A 80 10.12 -13.96 9.22
CA THR A 80 8.72 -13.57 9.12
C THR A 80 8.53 -12.17 9.72
N THR A 81 7.94 -11.27 8.93
CA THR A 81 7.71 -9.88 9.35
C THR A 81 6.22 -9.59 9.34
N ILE A 82 5.68 -9.14 10.46
CA ILE A 82 4.35 -8.55 10.55
C ILE A 82 4.53 -7.03 10.55
N TYR A 83 4.00 -6.40 9.51
CA TYR A 83 4.14 -4.98 9.26
C TYR A 83 2.76 -4.31 9.29
N VAL A 84 2.52 -3.41 10.24
CA VAL A 84 1.29 -2.65 10.35
C VAL A 84 1.50 -1.27 9.75
N THR A 85 0.62 -0.86 8.86
CA THR A 85 0.65 0.46 8.22
C THR A 85 -0.74 0.91 7.82
N HIS A 86 -0.95 2.21 7.75
CA HIS A 86 -2.11 2.82 7.08
C HIS A 86 -1.77 3.31 5.66
N ASP A 87 -0.51 3.21 5.23
CA ASP A 87 -0.06 3.58 3.89
C ASP A 87 -0.22 2.39 2.93
N GLN A 88 -1.11 2.55 1.95
CA GLN A 88 -1.39 1.51 0.95
C GLN A 88 -0.16 1.16 0.12
N ILE A 89 0.69 2.17 -0.21
CA ILE A 89 1.89 1.96 -1.03
C ILE A 89 2.87 1.07 -0.27
N GLU A 90 3.00 1.26 1.05
CA GLU A 90 3.82 0.38 1.90
C GLU A 90 3.28 -1.05 1.88
N ALA A 91 1.97 -1.22 2.14
CA ALA A 91 1.35 -2.54 2.15
C ALA A 91 1.51 -3.27 0.81
N MET A 92 1.23 -2.58 -0.31
CA MET A 92 1.27 -3.18 -1.65
C MET A 92 2.69 -3.47 -2.15
N THR A 93 3.70 -2.72 -1.68
CA THR A 93 5.09 -2.87 -2.16
C THR A 93 5.97 -3.76 -1.28
N LEU A 94 5.71 -3.82 0.02
CA LEU A 94 6.54 -4.56 0.97
C LEU A 94 6.05 -5.99 1.17
N ALA A 95 4.74 -6.21 1.21
CA ALA A 95 4.16 -7.44 1.68
C ALA A 95 4.13 -8.56 0.62
N ASP A 96 4.33 -9.80 1.04
CA ASP A 96 3.98 -11.00 0.27
C ASP A 96 2.47 -11.29 0.39
N ARG A 97 1.89 -10.96 1.55
CA ARG A 97 0.45 -11.09 1.83
C ARG A 97 -0.03 -9.87 2.60
N VAL A 98 -1.17 -9.33 2.19
CA VAL A 98 -1.84 -8.19 2.81
C VAL A 98 -3.10 -8.66 3.55
N VAL A 99 -3.30 -8.16 4.76
CA VAL A 99 -4.54 -8.31 5.53
C VAL A 99 -5.22 -6.95 5.59
N VAL A 100 -6.37 -6.82 4.93
CA VAL A 100 -7.21 -5.62 5.04
C VAL A 100 -8.15 -5.80 6.21
N MET A 101 -8.14 -4.85 7.14
CA MET A 101 -8.96 -4.88 8.35
C MET A 101 -9.92 -3.69 8.44
N ARG A 102 -11.08 -3.90 9.02
CA ARG A 102 -12.05 -2.84 9.33
C ARG A 102 -12.72 -3.14 10.66
N LYS A 103 -12.64 -2.20 11.60
CA LYS A 103 -13.28 -2.33 12.94
C LYS A 103 -12.92 -3.66 13.63
N GLY A 104 -11.65 -4.06 13.59
CA GLY A 104 -11.16 -5.30 14.21
C GLY A 104 -11.47 -6.60 13.44
N LEU A 105 -12.17 -6.54 12.31
CA LEU A 105 -12.52 -7.70 11.48
C LEU A 105 -11.68 -7.74 10.21
N ILE A 106 -11.20 -8.91 9.86
CA ILE A 106 -10.51 -9.16 8.58
C ILE A 106 -11.55 -9.07 7.46
N GLN A 107 -11.32 -8.19 6.49
CA GLN A 107 -12.14 -8.03 5.30
C GLN A 107 -11.65 -8.88 4.14
N GLN A 108 -10.33 -8.95 3.98
CA GLN A 108 -9.68 -9.78 2.98
C GLN A 108 -8.24 -10.08 3.38
N LEU A 109 -7.76 -11.24 2.97
CA LEU A 109 -6.37 -11.68 3.05
C LEU A 109 -5.97 -12.23 1.69
N GLY A 110 -4.88 -11.75 1.12
CA GLY A 110 -4.37 -12.20 -0.19
C GLY A 110 -3.03 -11.57 -0.53
N THR A 111 -2.52 -11.87 -1.70
CA THR A 111 -1.40 -11.13 -2.28
C THR A 111 -1.82 -9.70 -2.63
N PRO A 112 -0.87 -8.74 -2.73
CA PRO A 112 -1.19 -7.38 -3.17
C PRO A 112 -2.03 -7.35 -4.46
N THR A 113 -1.65 -8.12 -5.46
CA THR A 113 -2.36 -8.21 -6.75
C THR A 113 -3.79 -8.74 -6.58
N GLU A 114 -3.99 -9.81 -5.79
CA GLU A 114 -5.33 -10.34 -5.53
C GLU A 114 -6.24 -9.32 -4.82
N ILE A 115 -5.69 -8.57 -3.85
CA ILE A 115 -6.46 -7.54 -3.12
C ILE A 115 -6.87 -6.40 -4.06
N TYR A 116 -5.99 -6.03 -5.00
CA TYR A 116 -6.23 -4.94 -5.95
C TYR A 116 -7.21 -5.35 -7.05
N ASP A 117 -6.95 -6.49 -7.70
CA ASP A 117 -7.71 -6.96 -8.88
C ASP A 117 -9.04 -7.61 -8.52
N ARG A 118 -9.11 -8.26 -7.34
CA ARG A 118 -10.26 -9.07 -6.90
C ARG A 118 -10.68 -8.72 -5.47
N PRO A 119 -11.11 -7.49 -5.21
CA PRO A 119 -11.56 -7.10 -3.89
C PRO A 119 -12.78 -7.91 -3.46
N ALA A 120 -12.75 -8.43 -2.23
CA ALA A 120 -13.80 -9.29 -1.69
C ALA A 120 -15.12 -8.56 -1.41
N ASN A 121 -15.08 -7.24 -1.28
CA ASN A 121 -16.26 -6.41 -1.03
C ASN A 121 -15.98 -4.95 -1.44
N THR A 122 -17.04 -4.14 -1.45
CA THR A 122 -16.97 -2.72 -1.84
C THR A 122 -16.08 -1.89 -0.92
N PHE A 123 -15.95 -2.27 0.35
CA PHE A 123 -15.02 -1.58 1.25
C PHE A 123 -13.56 -1.79 0.81
N VAL A 124 -13.15 -3.01 0.53
CA VAL A 124 -11.78 -3.29 0.04
C VAL A 124 -11.55 -2.60 -1.31
N ALA A 125 -12.53 -2.66 -2.22
CA ALA A 125 -12.46 -2.00 -3.52
C ALA A 125 -12.23 -0.50 -3.43
N SER A 126 -12.93 0.18 -2.53
CA SER A 126 -12.79 1.63 -2.32
C SER A 126 -11.62 2.02 -1.40
N PHE A 127 -11.15 1.08 -0.57
CA PHE A 127 -10.04 1.36 0.36
C PHE A 127 -8.67 1.17 -0.30
N ILE A 128 -8.54 0.24 -1.25
CA ILE A 128 -7.28 -0.08 -1.93
C ILE A 128 -7.24 0.56 -3.31
N GLY A 129 -6.16 1.27 -3.58
CA GLY A 129 -5.89 1.98 -4.84
C GLY A 129 -5.85 3.50 -4.64
N ASN A 130 -5.04 4.17 -5.46
CA ASN A 130 -4.97 5.62 -5.53
C ASN A 130 -4.84 6.05 -7.00
N PRO A 131 -5.94 6.53 -7.60
CA PRO A 131 -7.27 6.73 -6.99
C PRO A 131 -7.99 5.44 -6.58
N ALA A 132 -8.99 5.58 -5.71
CA ALA A 132 -9.87 4.49 -5.30
C ALA A 132 -10.68 3.95 -6.50
N MET A 133 -11.21 2.71 -6.40
CA MET A 133 -12.12 2.17 -7.39
C MET A 133 -13.38 3.03 -7.50
N ASN A 134 -13.79 3.38 -8.71
CA ASN A 134 -15.08 4.01 -8.97
C ASN A 134 -16.20 2.98 -8.73
N LEU A 135 -17.20 3.35 -7.96
CA LEU A 135 -18.34 2.49 -7.63
C LEU A 135 -19.65 3.19 -8.04
N MET A 136 -20.42 2.57 -8.93
CA MET A 136 -21.69 3.10 -9.42
C MET A 136 -22.82 2.12 -9.11
N GLN A 137 -23.87 2.61 -8.50
CA GLN A 137 -25.06 1.81 -8.20
C GLN A 137 -26.00 1.80 -9.40
N GLY A 138 -26.61 0.66 -9.69
CA GLY A 138 -27.54 0.52 -10.80
C GLY A 138 -28.21 -0.85 -10.83
N HIS A 139 -28.78 -1.19 -11.99
CA HIS A 139 -29.46 -2.45 -12.22
C HIS A 139 -28.85 -3.18 -13.42
N LEU A 140 -28.57 -4.45 -13.24
CA LEU A 140 -28.21 -5.35 -14.33
C LEU A 140 -29.47 -6.05 -14.82
N LYS A 141 -29.71 -6.02 -16.13
CA LYS A 141 -30.80 -6.73 -16.78
C LYS A 141 -30.37 -7.23 -18.16
N GLY A 142 -30.45 -8.55 -18.39
CA GLY A 142 -30.08 -9.14 -19.67
C GLY A 142 -28.65 -8.83 -20.11
N GLY A 143 -27.71 -8.71 -19.17
CA GLY A 143 -26.30 -8.38 -19.45
C GLY A 143 -26.03 -6.88 -19.71
N ARG A 144 -27.01 -6.00 -19.48
CA ARG A 144 -26.86 -4.55 -19.56
C ARG A 144 -27.02 -3.94 -18.17
N PHE A 145 -26.02 -3.14 -17.77
CA PHE A 145 -26.08 -2.30 -16.57
C PHE A 145 -26.65 -0.94 -16.93
N GLU A 146 -27.62 -0.50 -16.17
CA GLU A 146 -28.22 0.83 -16.24
C GLU A 146 -28.08 1.52 -14.89
N GLY A 147 -27.49 2.69 -14.87
CA GLY A 147 -27.32 3.55 -13.71
C GLY A 147 -27.49 5.01 -14.08
N ASP A 148 -27.19 5.91 -13.14
CA ASP A 148 -27.26 7.34 -13.39
C ASP A 148 -26.13 7.74 -14.36
N HIS A 149 -26.52 8.29 -15.54
CA HIS A 149 -25.59 8.66 -16.64
C HIS A 149 -24.67 7.53 -17.16
N VAL A 150 -25.07 6.26 -17.00
CA VAL A 150 -24.30 5.11 -17.44
C VAL A 150 -25.18 4.00 -18.01
N SER A 151 -24.77 3.45 -19.17
CA SER A 151 -25.39 2.28 -19.79
C SER A 151 -24.31 1.44 -20.44
N ILE A 152 -24.00 0.27 -19.87
CA ILE A 152 -22.92 -0.62 -20.29
C ILE A 152 -23.48 -1.99 -20.61
N GLY A 153 -23.24 -2.46 -21.83
CA GLY A 153 -23.63 -3.79 -22.29
C GLY A 153 -22.53 -4.83 -22.15
N GLY A 154 -22.90 -6.10 -22.35
CA GLY A 154 -21.96 -7.22 -22.38
C GLY A 154 -21.48 -7.72 -21.02
N LEU A 155 -22.08 -7.26 -19.93
CA LEU A 155 -21.74 -7.70 -18.58
C LEU A 155 -22.38 -9.05 -18.24
N LYS A 156 -21.70 -9.80 -17.37
CA LYS A 156 -22.19 -11.10 -16.87
C LYS A 156 -22.54 -10.96 -15.39
N GLY A 157 -23.75 -11.41 -15.04
CA GLY A 157 -24.21 -11.40 -13.67
C GLY A 157 -25.71 -11.70 -13.57
N PRO A 158 -26.22 -11.89 -12.35
CA PRO A 158 -27.66 -12.04 -12.13
C PRO A 158 -28.39 -10.72 -12.36
N ASP A 159 -29.60 -10.76 -12.90
CA ASP A 159 -30.46 -9.60 -13.04
C ASP A 159 -30.84 -9.06 -11.64
N GLY A 160 -30.83 -7.72 -11.49
CA GLY A 160 -31.20 -7.07 -10.24
C GLY A 160 -30.31 -5.87 -9.89
N PRO A 161 -30.46 -5.33 -8.67
CA PRO A 161 -29.65 -4.22 -8.20
C PRO A 161 -28.19 -4.68 -7.99
N VAL A 162 -27.24 -3.95 -8.57
CA VAL A 162 -25.81 -4.26 -8.50
C VAL A 162 -25.00 -2.97 -8.32
N THR A 163 -23.77 -3.11 -7.85
CA THR A 163 -22.78 -2.05 -7.88
C THR A 163 -21.73 -2.40 -8.94
N LEU A 164 -21.60 -1.55 -9.94
CA LEU A 164 -20.52 -1.62 -10.93
C LEU A 164 -19.27 -0.97 -10.36
N GLY A 165 -18.13 -1.64 -10.43
CA GLY A 165 -16.83 -1.10 -10.06
C GLY A 165 -15.86 -1.13 -11.23
N PHE A 166 -15.07 -0.06 -11.39
CA PHE A 166 -13.95 -0.01 -12.34
C PHE A 166 -12.80 0.83 -11.78
N ARG A 167 -11.58 0.49 -12.15
CA ARG A 167 -10.39 1.28 -11.84
C ARG A 167 -10.24 2.42 -12.83
N ALA A 168 -9.62 3.52 -12.41
CA ALA A 168 -9.40 4.68 -13.28
C ALA A 168 -8.59 4.32 -14.53
N GLU A 169 -7.63 3.42 -14.41
CA GLU A 169 -6.81 2.92 -15.54
C GLU A 169 -7.57 2.07 -16.55
N ASP A 170 -8.74 1.53 -16.19
CA ASP A 170 -9.60 0.77 -17.09
C ASP A 170 -10.52 1.66 -17.94
N ALA A 171 -10.53 2.96 -17.65
CA ALA A 171 -11.35 3.94 -18.33
C ALA A 171 -10.51 4.83 -19.27
N SER A 172 -11.08 5.20 -20.40
CA SER A 172 -10.49 6.16 -21.33
C SER A 172 -11.46 7.29 -21.64
N VAL A 173 -10.95 8.53 -21.70
CA VAL A 173 -11.76 9.69 -22.07
C VAL A 173 -11.98 9.71 -23.58
N ALA A 174 -13.24 9.84 -24.01
CA ALA A 174 -13.63 9.90 -25.41
C ALA A 174 -14.73 10.94 -25.63
N ALA A 175 -14.96 11.33 -26.89
CA ALA A 175 -16.04 12.24 -27.27
C ALA A 175 -17.45 11.66 -27.06
N ALA A 176 -17.56 10.32 -27.03
CA ALA A 176 -18.77 9.57 -26.69
C ALA A 176 -18.37 8.29 -26.00
N GLY A 177 -19.13 7.84 -25.01
CA GLY A 177 -18.83 6.67 -24.22
C GLY A 177 -20.04 6.11 -23.50
N GLU A 178 -19.85 5.00 -22.82
CA GLU A 178 -20.87 4.29 -22.05
C GLU A 178 -21.18 4.97 -20.71
N ILE A 179 -20.22 5.82 -20.25
CA ILE A 179 -20.36 6.66 -19.07
C ILE A 179 -20.26 8.11 -19.51
N THR A 180 -21.22 8.94 -19.09
CA THR A 180 -21.23 10.38 -19.39
C THR A 180 -21.42 11.11 -18.07
N ALA A 181 -20.47 11.96 -17.70
CA ALA A 181 -20.54 12.76 -16.48
C ALA A 181 -19.96 14.17 -16.70
N PRO A 182 -20.47 15.18 -16.01
CA PRO A 182 -19.82 16.49 -15.98
C PRO A 182 -18.51 16.39 -15.21
N VAL A 183 -17.46 17.04 -15.71
CA VAL A 183 -16.19 17.15 -14.96
C VAL A 183 -16.40 18.12 -13.81
N TYR A 184 -16.22 17.65 -12.59
CA TYR A 184 -16.32 18.47 -11.38
C TYR A 184 -15.02 19.22 -11.09
N THR A 185 -13.88 18.52 -11.17
CA THR A 185 -12.56 19.13 -10.98
C THR A 185 -11.48 18.40 -11.77
N MET A 186 -10.38 19.12 -12.04
CA MET A 186 -9.16 18.57 -12.64
C MET A 186 -7.96 18.96 -11.78
N GLU A 187 -7.20 17.96 -11.33
CA GLU A 187 -6.01 18.17 -10.51
C GLU A 187 -4.77 17.68 -11.23
N LEU A 188 -3.81 18.56 -11.44
CA LEU A 188 -2.52 18.24 -12.05
C LEU A 188 -1.59 17.66 -11.00
N LEU A 189 -1.21 16.38 -11.13
CA LEU A 189 -0.34 15.66 -10.22
C LEU A 189 1.11 15.55 -10.74
N GLY A 190 1.46 16.33 -11.75
CA GLY A 190 2.78 16.34 -12.38
C GLY A 190 2.79 15.52 -13.67
N ASP A 191 2.94 14.22 -13.58
CA ASP A 191 2.94 13.27 -14.70
C ASP A 191 1.54 12.76 -15.06
N ALA A 192 0.55 13.03 -14.23
CA ALA A 192 -0.83 12.62 -14.41
C ALA A 192 -1.80 13.77 -14.09
N THR A 193 -3.02 13.67 -14.62
CA THR A 193 -4.14 14.55 -14.28
C THR A 193 -5.27 13.71 -13.71
N MET A 194 -5.68 14.00 -12.47
CA MET A 194 -6.87 13.41 -11.90
C MET A 194 -8.09 14.22 -12.35
N VAL A 195 -9.08 13.54 -12.89
CA VAL A 195 -10.39 14.09 -13.28
C VAL A 195 -11.46 13.49 -12.39
N THR A 196 -12.24 14.35 -11.76
CA THR A 196 -13.34 13.95 -10.88
C THR A 196 -14.65 14.53 -11.38
#